data_9dd782d0c129ea7459f76650244dd176
#
_entry.id   9dd782d0c129ea7459f76650244dd176
#
_cell.length_a   1.000
_cell.length_b   1.000
_cell.length_c   1.000
_cell.angle_alpha   90.00
_cell.angle_beta   90.00
_cell.angle_gamma   90.00
#
_symmetry.space_group_name_H-M   'P 1'
#
loop_
_entity.id
_entity.type
_entity.pdbx_description
1 polymer ?
#
loop_
_entity_poly.entity_id
_entity_poly.type
_entity_poly.pdbx_seq_one_letter_code
_entity_poly.pdbx_strand_id
1 'polypeptide(L)'
;MNVVTFLPSATEIAYALGVDPVGVSHECDHPPAAAEKPSMNRSRVDPEASSEEINEQVVAAENDHGGVYEIDVDALDAVDPDLVVTQGICDVCAVDEILVERAVEAIDANPEILTSDPHSLADLYDDVRRIGAATDRADRAAALVDELRERVESVETRAEAAESMPAVAVLDWMDPVMVAGHWVPELVDIAGGDYEMADPGDRSRPREFAAVREYDPDVLVAAPCGFDLDQTAENAEELAERDAWSDLTAVRDGRTYAMDGHNYLNRPGPRLVDSLEHLAGLVHPDLFDAPPANVATAFPATAATQR
;
A
#
# COMPACT_ATOMS: atom_id res chain seq x y z
N MET A 1 27.91 5.74 2.25
CA MET A 1 27.06 5.06 1.27
C MET A 1 25.90 5.97 0.97
N ASN A 2 25.73 6.36 -0.27
CA ASN A 2 24.65 7.18 -0.77
C ASN A 2 23.52 6.26 -1.23
N VAL A 3 22.39 6.27 -0.52
CA VAL A 3 21.24 5.41 -0.81
C VAL A 3 20.14 6.24 -1.45
N VAL A 4 19.59 5.77 -2.56
CA VAL A 4 18.40 6.32 -3.20
C VAL A 4 17.28 5.30 -3.13
N THR A 5 16.06 5.74 -2.79
CA THR A 5 14.88 4.86 -2.69
C THR A 5 13.76 5.38 -3.59
N PHE A 6 13.29 4.55 -4.53
CA PHE A 6 12.25 4.90 -5.49
C PHE A 6 10.83 4.49 -5.06
N LEU A 7 10.65 4.09 -3.78
CA LEU A 7 9.34 3.73 -3.24
C LEU A 7 9.26 4.05 -1.75
N PRO A 8 8.06 4.43 -1.24
CA PRO A 8 7.86 4.78 0.16
C PRO A 8 8.26 3.69 1.15
N SER A 9 7.89 2.42 0.88
CA SER A 9 8.22 1.29 1.76
C SER A 9 9.73 1.12 1.97
N ALA A 10 10.54 1.23 0.91
CA ALA A 10 12.00 1.16 1.01
C ALA A 10 12.58 2.36 1.78
N THR A 11 12.00 3.55 1.61
CA THR A 11 12.37 4.74 2.38
C THR A 11 12.11 4.51 3.88
N GLU A 12 10.95 3.99 4.22
CA GLU A 12 10.59 3.67 5.61
C GLU A 12 11.51 2.60 6.22
N ILE A 13 11.82 1.54 5.45
CA ILE A 13 12.79 0.52 5.87
C ILE A 13 14.16 1.16 6.12
N ALA A 14 14.65 1.98 5.18
CA ALA A 14 15.95 2.65 5.33
C ALA A 14 16.02 3.47 6.62
N TYR A 15 15.02 4.32 6.88
CA TYR A 15 14.96 5.11 8.10
C TYR A 15 14.85 4.25 9.37
N ALA A 16 14.05 3.18 9.36
CA ALA A 16 13.93 2.25 10.49
C ALA A 16 15.24 1.51 10.81
N LEU A 17 16.10 1.36 9.80
CA LEU A 17 17.46 0.81 9.92
C LEU A 17 18.50 1.87 10.32
N GLY A 18 18.11 3.15 10.43
CA GLY A 18 19.02 4.25 10.72
C GLY A 18 19.89 4.66 9.53
N VAL A 19 19.39 4.43 8.33
CA VAL A 19 19.95 4.92 7.06
C VAL A 19 19.17 6.16 6.65
N ASP A 20 19.89 7.23 6.28
CA ASP A 20 19.30 8.48 5.80
C ASP A 20 19.49 8.58 4.28
N PRO A 21 18.46 8.31 3.44
CA PRO A 21 18.60 8.37 1.99
C PRO A 21 19.00 9.74 1.50
N VAL A 22 19.83 9.81 0.45
CA VAL A 22 20.24 11.08 -0.18
C VAL A 22 19.24 11.56 -1.23
N GLY A 23 18.37 10.68 -1.70
CA GLY A 23 17.30 10.96 -2.65
C GLY A 23 16.18 9.93 -2.51
N VAL A 24 14.95 10.34 -2.77
CA VAL A 24 13.75 9.52 -2.57
C VAL A 24 12.76 9.68 -3.73
N SER A 25 11.73 8.84 -3.80
CA SER A 25 10.58 9.08 -4.69
C SER A 25 9.74 10.26 -4.20
N HIS A 26 9.03 10.91 -5.12
CA HIS A 26 8.10 12.01 -4.81
C HIS A 26 6.99 11.63 -3.83
N GLU A 27 6.65 10.34 -3.72
CA GLU A 27 5.66 9.77 -2.79
C GLU A 27 6.21 9.52 -1.38
N CYS A 28 7.50 9.74 -1.13
CA CYS A 28 8.13 9.43 0.16
C CYS A 28 7.90 10.56 1.17
N ASP A 29 7.00 10.36 2.10
CA ASP A 29 6.54 11.33 3.09
C ASP A 29 6.78 10.89 4.55
N HIS A 30 7.15 9.62 4.75
CA HIS A 30 7.39 9.06 6.08
C HIS A 30 8.79 8.44 6.22
N PRO A 31 9.49 8.73 7.35
CA PRO A 31 9.16 9.75 8.36
C PRO A 31 9.16 11.16 7.75
N PRO A 32 8.68 12.20 8.45
CA PRO A 32 8.59 13.56 7.88
C PRO A 32 9.89 14.09 7.27
N ALA A 33 11.04 13.60 7.73
CA ALA A 33 12.35 13.93 7.15
C ALA A 33 12.51 13.43 5.69
N ALA A 34 11.75 12.43 5.27
CA ALA A 34 11.78 11.94 3.89
C ALA A 34 11.23 12.96 2.90
N ALA A 35 10.17 13.69 3.27
CA ALA A 35 9.58 14.73 2.45
C ALA A 35 10.52 15.93 2.20
N GLU A 36 11.58 16.07 3.00
CA GLU A 36 12.59 17.14 2.83
C GLU A 36 13.72 16.73 1.87
N LYS A 37 13.75 15.47 1.43
CA LYS A 37 14.80 14.95 0.54
C LYS A 37 14.56 15.35 -0.91
N PRO A 38 15.63 15.44 -1.72
CA PRO A 38 15.48 15.60 -3.17
C PRO A 38 14.64 14.47 -3.76
N SER A 39 13.62 14.84 -4.53
CA SER A 39 12.83 13.87 -5.29
C SER A 39 13.58 13.45 -6.55
N MET A 40 13.71 12.15 -6.78
CA MET A 40 14.41 11.57 -7.93
C MET A 40 13.47 11.27 -9.11
N ASN A 41 12.16 11.46 -8.93
CA ASN A 41 11.16 11.22 -9.97
C ASN A 41 9.94 12.11 -9.81
N ARG A 42 9.07 12.09 -10.81
CA ARG A 42 7.74 12.74 -10.79
C ARG A 42 6.70 11.84 -11.43
N SER A 43 5.44 12.00 -11.02
CA SER A 43 4.30 11.38 -11.68
C SER A 43 3.89 12.15 -12.93
N ARG A 44 3.37 11.43 -13.92
CA ARG A 44 2.67 11.99 -15.10
C ARG A 44 1.15 12.00 -14.91
N VAL A 45 0.68 11.41 -13.82
CA VAL A 45 -0.73 11.30 -13.45
C VAL A 45 -1.04 12.36 -12.41
N ASP A 46 -2.21 13.00 -12.52
CA ASP A 46 -2.72 13.95 -11.54
C ASP A 46 -3.33 13.17 -10.36
N PRO A 47 -2.72 13.20 -9.16
CA PRO A 47 -3.21 12.45 -8.01
C PRO A 47 -4.51 13.02 -7.41
N GLU A 48 -4.92 14.24 -7.78
CA GLU A 48 -6.14 14.91 -7.28
C GLU A 48 -7.38 14.57 -8.14
N ALA A 49 -7.21 13.78 -9.21
CA ALA A 49 -8.31 13.39 -10.08
C ALA A 49 -9.15 12.25 -9.48
N SER A 50 -10.34 11.99 -10.03
CA SER A 50 -11.17 10.84 -9.64
C SER A 50 -10.49 9.51 -10.02
N SER A 51 -10.94 8.40 -9.42
CA SER A 51 -10.36 7.08 -9.71
C SER A 51 -10.53 6.68 -11.18
N GLU A 52 -11.65 7.05 -11.82
CA GLU A 52 -11.89 6.85 -13.26
C GLU A 52 -10.89 7.65 -14.10
N GLU A 53 -10.70 8.95 -13.81
CA GLU A 53 -9.77 9.82 -14.54
C GLU A 53 -8.31 9.40 -14.36
N ILE A 54 -7.92 8.98 -13.14
CA ILE A 54 -6.59 8.42 -12.86
C ILE A 54 -6.34 7.19 -13.72
N ASN A 55 -7.31 6.26 -13.78
CA ASN A 55 -7.19 5.06 -14.59
C ASN A 55 -7.01 5.39 -16.08
N GLU A 56 -7.73 6.37 -16.61
CA GLU A 56 -7.55 6.85 -18.00
C GLU A 56 -6.16 7.45 -18.23
N GLN A 57 -5.65 8.25 -17.28
CA GLN A 57 -4.33 8.87 -17.36
C GLN A 57 -3.21 7.82 -17.28
N VAL A 58 -3.35 6.79 -16.45
CA VAL A 58 -2.41 5.66 -16.36
C VAL A 58 -2.31 4.96 -17.72
N VAL A 59 -3.45 4.59 -18.31
CA VAL A 59 -3.48 3.93 -19.62
C VAL A 59 -2.84 4.82 -20.71
N ALA A 60 -3.09 6.12 -20.67
CA ALA A 60 -2.50 7.06 -21.61
C ALA A 60 -0.97 7.17 -21.40
N ALA A 61 -0.49 7.29 -20.16
CA ALA A 61 0.92 7.39 -19.84
C ALA A 61 1.71 6.12 -20.23
N GLU A 62 1.12 4.94 -20.03
CA GLU A 62 1.71 3.67 -20.48
C GLU A 62 1.85 3.61 -22.00
N ASN A 63 0.81 4.00 -22.74
CA ASN A 63 0.83 3.96 -24.20
C ASN A 63 1.80 4.99 -24.82
N ASP A 64 1.87 6.20 -24.27
CA ASP A 64 2.60 7.32 -24.85
C ASP A 64 4.06 7.37 -24.38
N HIS A 65 4.34 6.91 -23.16
CA HIS A 65 5.63 7.09 -22.48
C HIS A 65 6.25 5.78 -21.94
N GLY A 66 5.48 4.68 -21.94
CA GLY A 66 5.93 3.39 -21.40
C GLY A 66 6.01 3.36 -19.87
N GLY A 67 5.23 4.21 -19.19
CA GLY A 67 5.11 4.24 -17.74
C GLY A 67 4.62 5.58 -17.19
N VAL A 68 4.09 5.54 -15.98
CA VAL A 68 3.49 6.70 -15.28
C VAL A 68 4.51 7.63 -14.62
N TYR A 69 5.77 7.20 -14.55
CA TYR A 69 6.83 7.97 -13.89
C TYR A 69 7.89 8.49 -14.86
N GLU A 70 8.56 9.56 -14.45
CA GLU A 70 9.73 10.11 -15.09
C GLU A 70 10.84 10.30 -14.05
N ILE A 71 12.01 9.66 -14.27
CA ILE A 71 13.17 9.81 -13.40
C ILE A 71 13.95 11.07 -13.80
N ASP A 72 14.33 11.88 -12.81
CA ASP A 72 15.26 12.99 -12.98
C ASP A 72 16.70 12.43 -12.96
N VAL A 73 17.21 12.11 -14.15
CA VAL A 73 18.54 11.52 -14.32
C VAL A 73 19.65 12.47 -13.85
N ASP A 74 19.48 13.79 -14.04
CA ASP A 74 20.47 14.78 -13.61
C ASP A 74 20.53 14.86 -12.08
N ALA A 75 19.36 14.81 -11.40
CA ALA A 75 19.30 14.74 -9.95
C ALA A 75 19.88 13.43 -9.39
N LEU A 76 19.61 12.30 -10.06
CA LEU A 76 20.16 11.00 -9.69
C LEU A 76 21.68 10.97 -9.81
N ASP A 77 22.24 11.49 -10.90
CA ASP A 77 23.68 11.58 -11.10
C ASP A 77 24.36 12.50 -10.07
N ALA A 78 23.72 13.62 -9.76
CA ALA A 78 24.26 14.61 -8.80
C ALA A 78 24.42 14.07 -7.37
N VAL A 79 23.66 13.05 -6.96
CA VAL A 79 23.75 12.43 -5.63
C VAL A 79 24.75 11.27 -5.56
N ASP A 80 25.35 10.86 -6.69
CA ASP A 80 26.38 9.82 -6.81
C ASP A 80 26.00 8.55 -5.99
N PRO A 81 24.92 7.83 -6.37
CA PRO A 81 24.38 6.75 -5.56
C PRO A 81 25.31 5.52 -5.52
N ASP A 82 25.43 4.90 -4.34
CA ASP A 82 26.07 3.59 -4.17
C ASP A 82 25.04 2.45 -4.23
N LEU A 83 23.81 2.72 -3.78
CA LEU A 83 22.68 1.79 -3.75
C LEU A 83 21.40 2.49 -4.20
N VAL A 84 20.66 1.84 -5.09
CA VAL A 84 19.33 2.24 -5.51
C VAL A 84 18.33 1.13 -5.15
N VAL A 85 17.28 1.46 -4.41
CA VAL A 85 16.21 0.52 -4.08
C VAL A 85 14.97 0.88 -4.88
N THR A 86 14.47 -0.08 -5.65
CA THR A 86 13.27 0.03 -6.49
C THR A 86 12.31 -1.14 -6.25
N GLN A 87 11.29 -1.31 -7.05
CA GLN A 87 10.28 -2.36 -6.88
C GLN A 87 9.96 -3.10 -8.18
N GLY A 88 9.45 -4.34 -8.03
CA GLY A 88 8.96 -5.20 -9.11
C GLY A 88 7.47 -5.54 -9.04
N ILE A 89 6.72 -4.95 -8.07
CA ILE A 89 5.34 -5.34 -7.77
C ILE A 89 4.36 -4.84 -8.84
N CYS A 90 4.43 -3.53 -9.13
CA CYS A 90 3.44 -2.82 -9.94
C CYS A 90 4.08 -1.62 -10.64
N ASP A 91 3.92 -1.54 -11.95
CA ASP A 91 4.50 -0.47 -12.78
C ASP A 91 3.76 0.89 -12.58
N VAL A 92 2.62 0.87 -11.87
CA VAL A 92 1.77 2.03 -11.61
C VAL A 92 2.00 2.63 -10.21
N CYS A 93 2.19 1.78 -9.19
CA CYS A 93 2.22 2.25 -7.79
C CYS A 93 3.58 2.82 -7.36
N ALA A 94 4.66 2.50 -8.06
CA ALA A 94 5.99 3.07 -7.83
C ALA A 94 6.88 2.86 -9.06
N VAL A 95 8.08 3.47 -9.05
CA VAL A 95 9.02 3.38 -10.17
C VAL A 95 9.54 1.95 -10.32
N ASP A 96 9.34 1.36 -11.48
CA ASP A 96 9.73 -0.02 -11.78
C ASP A 96 11.25 -0.17 -12.03
N GLU A 97 11.72 -1.43 -11.94
CA GLU A 97 13.12 -1.80 -12.12
C GLU A 97 13.65 -1.41 -13.51
N ILE A 98 12.87 -1.59 -14.58
CA ILE A 98 13.31 -1.33 -15.95
C ILE A 98 13.58 0.16 -16.16
N LEU A 99 12.74 1.02 -15.59
CA LEU A 99 12.92 2.47 -15.65
C LEU A 99 14.19 2.89 -14.89
N VAL A 100 14.40 2.30 -13.70
CA VAL A 100 15.59 2.55 -12.87
C VAL A 100 16.87 2.06 -13.56
N GLU A 101 16.87 0.85 -14.13
CA GLU A 101 18.03 0.34 -14.88
C GLU A 101 18.46 1.28 -16.00
N ARG A 102 17.49 1.77 -16.79
CA ARG A 102 17.76 2.75 -17.86
C ARG A 102 18.31 4.08 -17.33
N ALA A 103 17.82 4.55 -16.19
CA ALA A 103 18.32 5.77 -15.58
C ALA A 103 19.75 5.58 -15.04
N VAL A 104 20.04 4.44 -14.44
CA VAL A 104 21.38 4.07 -13.96
C VAL A 104 22.37 3.90 -15.12
N GLU A 105 21.95 3.37 -16.27
CA GLU A 105 22.81 3.32 -17.47
C GLU A 105 23.20 4.71 -18.01
N ALA A 106 22.45 5.75 -17.66
CA ALA A 106 22.65 7.10 -18.15
C ALA A 106 23.46 8.02 -17.22
N ILE A 107 23.82 7.55 -16.01
CA ILE A 107 24.62 8.30 -15.04
C ILE A 107 26.08 7.78 -15.00
N ASP A 108 26.98 8.58 -14.43
CA ASP A 108 28.39 8.21 -14.29
C ASP A 108 28.64 7.21 -13.13
N ALA A 109 27.77 7.19 -12.11
CA ALA A 109 27.79 6.23 -11.01
C ALA A 109 27.40 4.81 -11.46
N ASN A 110 27.82 3.82 -10.70
CA ASN A 110 27.45 2.41 -10.95
C ASN A 110 26.89 1.80 -9.65
N PRO A 111 25.71 2.22 -9.19
CA PRO A 111 25.12 1.74 -7.96
C PRO A 111 24.72 0.27 -8.05
N GLU A 112 24.68 -0.41 -6.91
CA GLU A 112 23.91 -1.64 -6.79
C GLU A 112 22.42 -1.32 -6.90
N ILE A 113 21.66 -2.13 -7.66
CA ILE A 113 20.18 -2.04 -7.72
C ILE A 113 19.60 -3.18 -6.89
N LEU A 114 18.75 -2.85 -5.95
CA LEU A 114 18.00 -3.79 -5.14
C LEU A 114 16.51 -3.66 -5.43
N THR A 115 15.93 -4.70 -6.03
CA THR A 115 14.50 -4.74 -6.35
C THR A 115 13.73 -5.39 -5.21
N SER A 116 12.74 -4.68 -4.68
CA SER A 116 11.75 -5.13 -3.70
C SER A 116 10.52 -5.65 -4.43
N ASP A 117 10.07 -6.87 -4.12
CA ASP A 117 8.90 -7.49 -4.74
C ASP A 117 8.10 -8.31 -3.70
N PRO A 118 7.66 -7.70 -2.59
CA PRO A 118 6.95 -8.42 -1.55
C PRO A 118 5.51 -8.73 -1.94
N HIS A 119 5.09 -9.96 -1.65
CA HIS A 119 3.73 -10.45 -1.80
C HIS A 119 3.15 -10.95 -0.47
N SER A 120 3.95 -10.98 0.58
CA SER A 120 3.62 -11.48 1.91
C SER A 120 4.41 -10.72 3.00
N LEU A 121 4.06 -10.93 4.27
CA LEU A 121 4.87 -10.46 5.40
C LEU A 121 6.26 -11.11 5.42
N ALA A 122 6.39 -12.34 4.96
CA ALA A 122 7.68 -13.01 4.87
C ALA A 122 8.62 -12.29 3.89
N ASP A 123 8.10 -11.85 2.75
CA ASP A 123 8.85 -11.10 1.74
C ASP A 123 9.25 -9.70 2.26
N LEU A 124 8.34 -9.03 3.00
CA LEU A 124 8.68 -7.78 3.69
C LEU A 124 9.85 -7.98 4.66
N TYR A 125 9.84 -9.06 5.46
CA TYR A 125 10.95 -9.34 6.38
C TYR A 125 12.25 -9.63 5.63
N ASP A 126 12.17 -10.26 4.47
CA ASP A 126 13.34 -10.51 3.64
C ASP A 126 13.87 -9.22 3.00
N ASP A 127 13.01 -8.30 2.57
CA ASP A 127 13.42 -6.99 2.08
C ASP A 127 14.10 -6.15 3.18
N VAL A 128 13.58 -6.15 4.41
CA VAL A 128 14.25 -5.52 5.56
C VAL A 128 15.66 -6.06 5.75
N ARG A 129 15.84 -7.40 5.65
CA ARG A 129 17.15 -8.04 5.79
C ARG A 129 18.09 -7.70 4.62
N ARG A 130 17.58 -7.70 3.38
CA ARG A 130 18.34 -7.39 2.17
C ARG A 130 18.84 -5.95 2.19
N ILE A 131 17.97 -4.98 2.49
CA ILE A 131 18.35 -3.57 2.64
C ILE A 131 19.32 -3.40 3.81
N GLY A 132 19.10 -4.10 4.92
CA GLY A 132 19.99 -4.09 6.07
C GLY A 132 21.39 -4.63 5.74
N ALA A 133 21.48 -5.70 4.98
CA ALA A 133 22.76 -6.25 4.53
C ALA A 133 23.48 -5.31 3.57
N ALA A 134 22.77 -4.75 2.59
CA ALA A 134 23.34 -3.82 1.60
C ALA A 134 23.82 -2.49 2.23
N THR A 135 23.30 -2.11 3.40
CA THR A 135 23.61 -0.85 4.08
C THR A 135 24.46 -1.00 5.34
N ASP A 136 25.05 -2.17 5.60
CA ASP A 136 25.80 -2.48 6.84
C ASP A 136 24.97 -2.29 8.12
N ARG A 137 23.69 -2.67 8.08
CA ARG A 137 22.72 -2.60 9.19
C ARG A 137 22.07 -3.95 9.53
N ALA A 138 22.77 -5.06 9.23
CA ALA A 138 22.23 -6.41 9.38
C ALA A 138 21.68 -6.70 10.79
N ASP A 139 22.40 -6.27 11.85
CA ASP A 139 21.95 -6.47 13.24
C ASP A 139 20.68 -5.67 13.56
N ARG A 140 20.57 -4.44 13.05
CA ARG A 140 19.35 -3.64 13.23
C ARG A 140 18.17 -4.21 12.43
N ALA A 141 18.44 -4.74 11.23
CA ALA A 141 17.43 -5.39 10.40
C ALA A 141 16.89 -6.66 11.09
N ALA A 142 17.76 -7.47 11.69
CA ALA A 142 17.32 -8.63 12.47
C ALA A 142 16.42 -8.21 13.64
N ALA A 143 16.82 -7.21 14.42
CA ALA A 143 16.03 -6.69 15.53
C ALA A 143 14.67 -6.11 15.07
N LEU A 144 14.65 -5.36 13.96
CA LEU A 144 13.39 -4.83 13.40
C LEU A 144 12.45 -5.96 12.97
N VAL A 145 12.96 -7.00 12.30
CA VAL A 145 12.14 -8.14 11.90
C VAL A 145 11.56 -8.87 13.11
N ASP A 146 12.35 -9.04 14.18
CA ASP A 146 11.87 -9.66 15.41
C ASP A 146 10.77 -8.80 16.07
N GLU A 147 10.95 -7.46 16.14
CA GLU A 147 9.95 -6.52 16.64
C GLU A 147 8.62 -6.62 15.84
N LEU A 148 8.71 -6.66 14.49
CA LEU A 148 7.52 -6.78 13.63
C LEU A 148 6.81 -8.12 13.81
N ARG A 149 7.56 -9.22 13.88
CA ARG A 149 7.01 -10.56 14.09
C ARG A 149 6.29 -10.70 15.42
N GLU A 150 6.86 -10.17 16.50
CA GLU A 150 6.20 -10.18 17.82
C GLU A 150 4.85 -9.46 17.79
N ARG A 151 4.74 -8.36 17.04
CA ARG A 151 3.47 -7.64 16.87
C ARG A 151 2.46 -8.45 16.07
N VAL A 152 2.87 -9.07 14.96
CA VAL A 152 2.02 -9.93 14.14
C VAL A 152 1.51 -11.11 14.95
N GLU A 153 2.38 -11.82 15.68
CA GLU A 153 2.01 -12.96 16.55
C GLU A 153 1.04 -12.53 17.67
N SER A 154 1.19 -11.30 18.17
CA SER A 154 0.27 -10.75 19.16
C SER A 154 -1.14 -10.54 18.58
N VAL A 155 -1.26 -10.08 17.35
CA VAL A 155 -2.55 -9.93 16.66
C VAL A 155 -3.17 -11.30 16.43
N GLU A 156 -2.43 -12.24 15.83
CA GLU A 156 -2.88 -13.60 15.52
C GLU A 156 -3.41 -14.31 16.78
N THR A 157 -2.60 -14.33 17.86
CA THR A 157 -2.99 -14.95 19.13
C THR A 157 -4.27 -14.36 19.70
N ARG A 158 -4.44 -13.05 19.57
CA ARG A 158 -5.63 -12.34 20.07
C ARG A 158 -6.84 -12.60 19.20
N ALA A 159 -6.67 -12.69 17.90
CA ALA A 159 -7.72 -13.02 16.94
C ALA A 159 -8.25 -14.45 17.11
N GLU A 160 -7.42 -15.41 17.54
CA GLU A 160 -7.85 -16.78 17.88
C GLU A 160 -8.96 -16.83 18.96
N ALA A 161 -9.11 -15.78 19.76
CA ALA A 161 -10.17 -15.68 20.75
C ALA A 161 -11.53 -15.23 20.18
N ALA A 162 -11.60 -14.90 18.89
CA ALA A 162 -12.85 -14.46 18.25
C ALA A 162 -13.87 -15.60 18.20
N GLU A 163 -15.14 -15.27 18.42
CA GLU A 163 -16.25 -16.24 18.36
C GLU A 163 -16.72 -16.51 16.92
N SER A 164 -16.36 -15.67 15.97
CA SER A 164 -16.72 -15.80 14.55
C SER A 164 -15.58 -15.33 13.66
N MET A 165 -15.58 -15.74 12.41
CA MET A 165 -14.66 -15.35 11.38
C MET A 165 -15.48 -14.63 10.28
N PRO A 166 -15.62 -13.28 10.33
CA PRO A 166 -16.45 -12.55 9.38
C PRO A 166 -15.84 -12.56 7.97
N ALA A 167 -16.70 -12.64 6.96
CA ALA A 167 -16.31 -12.46 5.58
C ALA A 167 -15.86 -11.00 5.33
N VAL A 168 -14.65 -10.80 4.82
CA VAL A 168 -14.05 -9.48 4.63
C VAL A 168 -13.77 -9.25 3.15
N ALA A 169 -14.15 -8.09 2.63
CA ALA A 169 -13.70 -7.59 1.34
C ALA A 169 -12.87 -6.32 1.53
N VAL A 170 -11.71 -6.26 0.88
CA VAL A 170 -10.87 -5.07 0.80
C VAL A 170 -10.77 -4.65 -0.65
N LEU A 171 -11.11 -3.39 -0.93
CA LEU A 171 -11.06 -2.82 -2.27
C LEU A 171 -9.89 -1.83 -2.32
N ASP A 172 -8.91 -2.11 -3.17
CA ASP A 172 -7.75 -1.25 -3.38
C ASP A 172 -7.89 -0.32 -4.60
N TRP A 173 -9.08 -0.33 -5.26
CA TRP A 173 -9.54 0.66 -6.23
C TRP A 173 -11.06 0.65 -6.36
N MET A 174 -11.67 1.78 -6.74
CA MET A 174 -13.12 1.94 -6.72
C MET A 174 -13.76 1.92 -8.11
N ASP A 175 -13.11 2.46 -9.15
CA ASP A 175 -13.57 2.37 -10.53
C ASP A 175 -12.41 2.21 -11.54
N PRO A 176 -12.25 1.05 -12.20
CA PRO A 176 -13.01 -0.20 -11.96
C PRO A 176 -12.78 -0.74 -10.53
N VAL A 177 -13.76 -1.46 -9.97
CA VAL A 177 -13.57 -2.11 -8.67
C VAL A 177 -12.40 -3.08 -8.76
N MET A 178 -11.40 -2.93 -7.88
CA MET A 178 -10.32 -3.89 -7.72
C MET A 178 -10.34 -4.47 -6.32
N VAL A 179 -10.23 -5.79 -6.24
CA VAL A 179 -10.11 -6.51 -4.98
C VAL A 179 -8.64 -6.63 -4.63
N ALA A 180 -8.31 -6.25 -3.41
CA ALA A 180 -6.95 -6.25 -2.91
C ALA A 180 -6.35 -7.66 -2.88
N GLY A 181 -5.14 -7.78 -3.37
CA GLY A 181 -4.33 -8.99 -3.38
C GLY A 181 -3.05 -8.83 -2.58
N HIS A 182 -1.93 -9.38 -3.10
CA HIS A 182 -0.60 -9.35 -2.51
C HIS A 182 -0.63 -9.87 -1.05
N TRP A 183 -0.28 -9.03 -0.09
CA TRP A 183 -0.25 -9.31 1.36
C TRP A 183 -1.62 -9.20 2.04
N VAL A 184 -2.63 -8.56 1.39
CA VAL A 184 -3.91 -8.25 2.04
C VAL A 184 -4.69 -9.50 2.48
N PRO A 185 -4.80 -10.57 1.67
CA PRO A 185 -5.43 -11.82 2.13
C PRO A 185 -4.77 -12.40 3.39
N GLU A 186 -3.42 -12.40 3.47
CA GLU A 186 -2.67 -12.84 4.65
C GLU A 186 -2.96 -11.95 5.87
N LEU A 187 -3.01 -10.61 5.69
CA LEU A 187 -3.34 -9.70 6.79
C LEU A 187 -4.75 -9.91 7.33
N VAL A 188 -5.72 -10.15 6.46
CA VAL A 188 -7.11 -10.41 6.87
C VAL A 188 -7.22 -11.74 7.63
N ASP A 189 -6.54 -12.79 7.16
CA ASP A 189 -6.50 -14.09 7.83
C ASP A 189 -5.91 -13.98 9.24
N ILE A 190 -4.75 -13.31 9.38
CA ILE A 190 -4.11 -13.04 10.69
C ILE A 190 -5.01 -12.19 11.59
N ALA A 191 -5.76 -11.24 11.02
CA ALA A 191 -6.73 -10.43 11.77
C ALA A 191 -7.99 -11.22 12.17
N GLY A 192 -8.13 -12.50 11.81
CA GLY A 192 -9.25 -13.37 12.13
C GLY A 192 -10.47 -13.18 11.22
N GLY A 193 -10.29 -12.66 10.02
CA GLY A 193 -11.32 -12.55 8.98
C GLY A 193 -11.18 -13.67 7.95
N ASP A 194 -12.24 -13.91 7.19
CA ASP A 194 -12.28 -14.81 6.04
C ASP A 194 -12.16 -13.97 4.75
N TYR A 195 -11.21 -14.33 3.87
CA TYR A 195 -10.95 -13.56 2.63
C TYR A 195 -10.89 -14.50 1.42
N GLU A 196 -12.05 -14.75 0.81
CA GLU A 196 -12.14 -15.65 -0.36
C GLU A 196 -12.08 -14.88 -1.71
N MET A 197 -11.87 -13.55 -1.69
CA MET A 197 -11.91 -12.74 -2.92
C MET A 197 -10.61 -12.78 -3.73
N ALA A 198 -9.47 -13.10 -3.10
CA ALA A 198 -8.18 -13.33 -3.75
C ALA A 198 -7.35 -14.34 -2.93
N ASP A 199 -6.49 -15.09 -3.60
CA ASP A 199 -5.53 -15.95 -2.92
C ASP A 199 -4.34 -15.13 -2.38
N PRO A 200 -3.72 -15.54 -1.24
CA PRO A 200 -2.51 -14.88 -0.73
C PRO A 200 -1.40 -14.83 -1.78
N GLY A 201 -0.80 -13.66 -1.94
CA GLY A 201 0.28 -13.42 -2.91
C GLY A 201 -0.18 -13.13 -4.35
N ASP A 202 -1.45 -13.36 -4.68
CA ASP A 202 -2.00 -12.97 -5.98
C ASP A 202 -2.03 -11.44 -6.12
N ARG A 203 -1.84 -10.95 -7.35
CA ARG A 203 -1.95 -9.51 -7.62
C ARG A 203 -3.40 -9.04 -7.49
N SER A 204 -3.60 -7.80 -7.05
CA SER A 204 -4.89 -7.12 -7.13
C SER A 204 -5.43 -7.13 -8.56
N ARG A 205 -6.73 -7.36 -8.70
CA ARG A 205 -7.35 -7.51 -10.03
C ARG A 205 -8.70 -6.82 -10.08
N PRO A 206 -9.05 -6.22 -11.23
CA PRO A 206 -10.41 -5.76 -11.48
C PRO A 206 -11.42 -6.90 -11.31
N ARG A 207 -12.54 -6.59 -10.66
CA ARG A 207 -13.69 -7.48 -10.49
C ARG A 207 -14.95 -6.74 -10.88
N GLU A 208 -15.90 -7.46 -11.48
CA GLU A 208 -17.26 -6.95 -11.58
C GLU A 208 -17.84 -6.81 -10.18
N PHE A 209 -18.51 -5.68 -9.89
CA PHE A 209 -19.13 -5.46 -8.59
C PHE A 209 -20.13 -6.59 -8.20
N ALA A 210 -20.69 -7.27 -9.19
CA ALA A 210 -21.51 -8.46 -8.99
C ALA A 210 -20.79 -9.58 -8.20
N ALA A 211 -19.47 -9.71 -8.31
CA ALA A 211 -18.70 -10.68 -7.54
C ALA A 211 -18.61 -10.29 -6.06
N VAL A 212 -18.48 -8.98 -5.76
CA VAL A 212 -18.52 -8.46 -4.38
C VAL A 212 -19.90 -8.73 -3.75
N ARG A 213 -20.96 -8.54 -4.56
CA ARG A 213 -22.35 -8.82 -4.13
C ARG A 213 -22.62 -10.31 -3.89
N GLU A 214 -22.06 -11.18 -4.72
CA GLU A 214 -22.21 -12.64 -4.56
C GLU A 214 -21.47 -13.13 -3.31
N TYR A 215 -20.31 -12.54 -3.03
CA TYR A 215 -19.53 -12.82 -1.81
C TYR A 215 -20.25 -12.30 -0.56
N ASP A 216 -20.97 -11.16 -0.65
CA ASP A 216 -21.74 -10.50 0.41
C ASP A 216 -20.96 -10.35 1.73
N PRO A 217 -19.88 -9.58 1.76
CA PRO A 217 -19.01 -9.48 2.92
C PRO A 217 -19.71 -8.93 4.16
N ASP A 218 -19.31 -9.43 5.35
CA ASP A 218 -19.71 -8.89 6.65
C ASP A 218 -18.99 -7.58 6.98
N VAL A 219 -17.77 -7.40 6.44
CA VAL A 219 -16.95 -6.20 6.58
C VAL A 219 -16.39 -5.81 5.20
N LEU A 220 -16.54 -4.55 4.84
CA LEU A 220 -15.98 -3.99 3.61
C LEU A 220 -15.07 -2.81 3.94
N VAL A 221 -13.83 -2.86 3.44
CA VAL A 221 -12.85 -1.78 3.57
C VAL A 221 -12.49 -1.25 2.18
N ALA A 222 -12.66 0.04 1.94
CA ALA A 222 -12.15 0.73 0.77
C ALA A 222 -10.84 1.43 1.16
N ALA A 223 -9.72 1.03 0.54
CA ALA A 223 -8.40 1.57 0.76
C ALA A 223 -7.66 1.70 -0.58
N PRO A 224 -8.10 2.61 -1.47
CA PRO A 224 -7.53 2.75 -2.81
C PRO A 224 -6.04 3.07 -2.76
N CYS A 225 -5.29 2.44 -3.68
CA CYS A 225 -3.86 2.67 -3.78
C CYS A 225 -3.57 4.14 -4.13
N GLY A 226 -2.72 4.78 -3.31
CA GLY A 226 -2.37 6.19 -3.48
C GLY A 226 -3.37 7.18 -2.89
N PHE A 227 -4.56 6.78 -2.48
CA PHE A 227 -5.54 7.67 -1.86
C PHE A 227 -5.35 7.71 -0.33
N ASP A 228 -5.31 8.92 0.21
CA ASP A 228 -5.49 9.13 1.63
C ASP A 228 -6.98 8.99 2.03
N LEU A 229 -7.26 9.20 3.31
CA LEU A 229 -8.61 9.03 3.83
C LEU A 229 -9.60 10.05 3.25
N ASP A 230 -9.16 11.30 3.05
CA ASP A 230 -10.01 12.38 2.53
C ASP A 230 -10.36 12.10 1.06
N GLN A 231 -9.38 11.73 0.23
CA GLN A 231 -9.60 11.35 -1.17
C GLN A 231 -10.49 10.10 -1.28
N THR A 232 -10.31 9.10 -0.41
CA THR A 232 -11.18 7.92 -0.38
C THR A 232 -12.62 8.30 -0.08
N ALA A 233 -12.85 9.24 0.86
CA ALA A 233 -14.18 9.72 1.21
C ALA A 233 -14.81 10.58 0.10
N GLU A 234 -14.03 11.42 -0.59
CA GLU A 234 -14.48 12.24 -1.72
C GLU A 234 -14.93 11.40 -2.91
N ASN A 235 -14.30 10.25 -3.15
CA ASN A 235 -14.65 9.32 -4.22
C ASN A 235 -15.63 8.20 -3.78
N ALA A 236 -16.17 8.29 -2.56
CA ALA A 236 -17.08 7.28 -2.01
C ALA A 236 -18.36 7.04 -2.84
N GLU A 237 -18.81 8.04 -3.60
CA GLU A 237 -19.98 7.94 -4.48
C GLU A 237 -19.79 6.90 -5.58
N GLU A 238 -18.56 6.68 -6.06
CA GLU A 238 -18.25 5.67 -7.09
C GLU A 238 -18.65 4.24 -6.67
N LEU A 239 -18.62 3.95 -5.37
CA LEU A 239 -19.11 2.69 -4.81
C LEU A 239 -20.56 2.79 -4.37
N ALA A 240 -20.94 3.88 -3.68
CA ALA A 240 -22.26 4.03 -3.07
C ALA A 240 -23.40 4.16 -4.10
N GLU A 241 -23.12 4.61 -5.32
CA GLU A 241 -24.10 4.70 -6.42
C GLU A 241 -24.24 3.40 -7.22
N ARG A 242 -23.43 2.38 -6.95
CA ARG A 242 -23.51 1.09 -7.66
C ARG A 242 -24.81 0.36 -7.32
N ASP A 243 -25.38 -0.30 -8.32
CA ASP A 243 -26.59 -1.09 -8.17
C ASP A 243 -26.44 -2.13 -7.04
N ALA A 244 -27.41 -2.10 -6.10
CA ALA A 244 -27.47 -2.99 -4.95
C ALA A 244 -26.31 -2.83 -3.92
N TRP A 245 -25.62 -1.71 -3.89
CA TRP A 245 -24.69 -1.37 -2.82
C TRP A 245 -25.36 -1.48 -1.44
N SER A 246 -26.55 -0.91 -1.30
CA SER A 246 -27.33 -0.92 -0.05
C SER A 246 -27.82 -2.32 0.38
N ASP A 247 -27.72 -3.32 -0.49
CA ASP A 247 -28.13 -4.70 -0.18
C ASP A 247 -27.02 -5.51 0.47
N LEU A 248 -25.77 -5.06 0.41
CA LEU A 248 -24.61 -5.72 1.04
C LEU A 248 -24.81 -5.80 2.56
N THR A 249 -24.45 -6.94 3.14
CA THR A 249 -24.50 -7.16 4.59
C THR A 249 -23.65 -6.13 5.33
N ALA A 250 -22.41 -5.87 4.89
CA ALA A 250 -21.53 -4.85 5.47
C ALA A 250 -22.17 -3.44 5.49
N VAL A 251 -22.91 -3.06 4.44
CA VAL A 251 -23.57 -1.75 4.36
C VAL A 251 -24.75 -1.68 5.32
N ARG A 252 -25.58 -2.73 5.36
CA ARG A 252 -26.77 -2.80 6.26
C ARG A 252 -26.37 -2.77 7.72
N ASP A 253 -25.27 -3.42 8.06
CA ASP A 253 -24.79 -3.55 9.43
C ASP A 253 -23.86 -2.38 9.85
N GLY A 254 -23.58 -1.43 8.92
CA GLY A 254 -22.73 -0.27 9.18
C GLY A 254 -21.26 -0.64 9.36
N ARG A 255 -20.82 -1.74 8.74
CA ARG A 255 -19.43 -2.26 8.79
C ARG A 255 -18.70 -2.01 7.47
N THR A 256 -18.94 -0.85 6.88
CA THR A 256 -18.19 -0.34 5.72
C THR A 256 -17.27 0.77 6.17
N TYR A 257 -16.00 0.70 5.73
CA TYR A 257 -14.96 1.61 6.18
C TYR A 257 -14.17 2.15 4.99
N ALA A 258 -13.82 3.44 5.07
CA ALA A 258 -12.71 4.01 4.32
C ALA A 258 -11.44 3.89 5.18
N MET A 259 -10.35 3.44 4.58
CA MET A 259 -9.04 3.38 5.22
C MET A 259 -8.02 4.11 4.34
N ASP A 260 -7.08 4.77 4.97
CA ASP A 260 -5.98 5.44 4.28
C ASP A 260 -5.08 4.39 3.58
N GLY A 261 -5.29 4.23 2.28
CA GLY A 261 -4.52 3.31 1.43
C GLY A 261 -3.13 3.85 1.14
N HIS A 262 -2.99 5.18 0.99
CA HIS A 262 -1.73 5.83 0.67
C HIS A 262 -0.67 5.63 1.76
N ASN A 263 -1.03 5.88 3.03
CA ASN A 263 -0.07 5.85 4.12
C ASN A 263 0.13 4.48 4.76
N TYR A 264 -0.84 3.56 4.61
CA TYR A 264 -0.86 2.30 5.38
C TYR A 264 -0.94 1.07 4.48
N LEU A 265 -2.14 0.69 4.05
CA LEU A 265 -2.40 -0.66 3.52
C LEU A 265 -1.61 -1.00 2.25
N ASN A 266 -1.32 0.00 1.41
CA ASN A 266 -0.65 -0.21 0.11
C ASN A 266 0.87 0.04 0.15
N ARG A 267 1.46 0.14 1.34
CA ARG A 267 2.91 0.29 1.53
C ARG A 267 3.49 -0.93 2.25
N PRO A 268 4.15 -1.86 1.54
CA PRO A 268 4.78 -3.03 2.15
C PRO A 268 6.09 -2.68 2.86
N GLY A 269 6.00 -1.80 3.84
CA GLY A 269 7.06 -1.37 4.75
C GLY A 269 6.75 -1.75 6.20
N PRO A 270 7.51 -1.27 7.18
CA PRO A 270 7.27 -1.57 8.60
C PRO A 270 5.87 -1.20 9.07
N ARG A 271 5.24 -0.16 8.49
CA ARG A 271 3.85 0.26 8.80
C ARG A 271 2.78 -0.70 8.28
N LEU A 272 3.15 -1.71 7.48
CA LEU A 272 2.20 -2.76 7.10
C LEU A 272 1.70 -3.54 8.32
N VAL A 273 2.52 -3.65 9.38
CA VAL A 273 2.10 -4.24 10.66
C VAL A 273 1.13 -3.32 11.41
N ASP A 274 1.28 -1.98 11.30
CA ASP A 274 0.26 -1.03 11.80
C ASP A 274 -1.07 -1.24 11.05
N SER A 275 -1.02 -1.45 9.73
CA SER A 275 -2.20 -1.75 8.91
C SER A 275 -2.91 -3.03 9.35
N LEU A 276 -2.15 -4.09 9.69
CA LEU A 276 -2.70 -5.32 10.26
C LEU A 276 -3.43 -5.05 11.58
N GLU A 277 -2.82 -4.28 12.50
CA GLU A 277 -3.45 -3.94 13.79
C GLU A 277 -4.74 -3.14 13.58
N HIS A 278 -4.75 -2.22 12.61
CA HIS A 278 -5.93 -1.45 12.26
C HIS A 278 -7.04 -2.31 11.62
N LEU A 279 -6.69 -3.20 10.70
CA LEU A 279 -7.63 -4.17 10.13
C LEU A 279 -8.24 -5.06 11.20
N ALA A 280 -7.45 -5.56 12.15
CA ALA A 280 -7.95 -6.35 13.27
C ALA A 280 -8.98 -5.58 14.10
N GLY A 281 -8.79 -4.26 14.30
CA GLY A 281 -9.75 -3.39 14.97
C GLY A 281 -11.06 -3.20 14.20
N LEU A 282 -11.02 -3.25 12.86
CA LEU A 282 -12.22 -3.19 12.01
C LEU A 282 -12.93 -4.55 11.93
N VAL A 283 -12.17 -5.63 11.90
CA VAL A 283 -12.70 -7.01 11.81
C VAL A 283 -13.28 -7.47 13.14
N HIS A 284 -12.61 -7.19 14.25
CA HIS A 284 -13.02 -7.62 15.60
C HIS A 284 -12.97 -6.46 16.61
N PRO A 285 -13.90 -5.50 16.52
CA PRO A 285 -13.91 -4.32 17.40
C PRO A 285 -14.11 -4.65 18.89
N ASP A 286 -14.61 -5.84 19.22
CA ASP A 286 -14.75 -6.30 20.60
C ASP A 286 -13.43 -6.83 21.19
N LEU A 287 -12.46 -7.19 20.33
CA LEU A 287 -11.15 -7.71 20.74
C LEU A 287 -10.03 -6.68 20.60
N PHE A 288 -10.11 -5.78 19.64
CA PHE A 288 -9.08 -4.82 19.31
C PHE A 288 -9.58 -3.39 19.43
N ASP A 289 -8.66 -2.47 19.66
CA ASP A 289 -8.98 -1.05 19.65
C ASP A 289 -9.33 -0.59 18.22
N ALA A 290 -10.28 0.33 18.12
CA ALA A 290 -10.62 0.93 16.83
C ALA A 290 -9.40 1.71 16.28
N PRO A 291 -9.18 1.68 14.95
CA PRO A 291 -8.16 2.50 14.35
C PRO A 291 -8.40 3.99 14.62
N PRO A 292 -7.33 4.82 14.67
CA PRO A 292 -7.47 6.26 14.78
C PRO A 292 -8.32 6.83 13.64
N ALA A 293 -9.10 7.88 13.92
CA ALA A 293 -10.03 8.46 12.95
C ALA A 293 -9.35 9.09 11.71
N ASN A 294 -8.05 9.34 11.78
CA ASN A 294 -7.23 9.76 10.63
C ASN A 294 -6.63 8.59 9.85
N VAL A 295 -6.90 7.34 10.24
CA VAL A 295 -6.46 6.12 9.54
C VAL A 295 -7.64 5.43 8.89
N ALA A 296 -8.75 5.28 9.61
CA ALA A 296 -9.96 4.71 9.07
C ALA A 296 -11.21 5.37 9.67
N THR A 297 -12.26 5.46 8.86
CA THR A 297 -13.56 6.00 9.26
C THR A 297 -14.69 5.20 8.63
N ALA A 298 -15.89 5.34 9.17
CA ALA A 298 -17.08 4.72 8.56
C ALA A 298 -17.28 5.27 7.14
N PHE A 299 -17.41 4.38 6.18
CA PHE A 299 -17.74 4.73 4.79
C PHE A 299 -19.21 5.14 4.71
N PRO A 300 -19.60 6.18 3.96
CA PRO A 300 -20.99 6.61 3.90
C PRO A 300 -21.89 5.52 3.32
N ALA A 301 -22.96 5.20 4.06
CA ALA A 301 -23.93 4.19 3.63
C ALA A 301 -24.76 4.61 2.40
N THR A 302 -24.89 5.92 2.19
CA THR A 302 -25.58 6.54 1.04
C THR A 302 -24.82 7.79 0.64
N ALA A 303 -24.79 8.09 -0.66
CA ALA A 303 -24.32 9.38 -1.15
C ALA A 303 -25.01 10.52 -0.35
N ALA A 304 -24.24 11.25 0.43
CA ALA A 304 -24.76 12.38 1.16
C ALA A 304 -25.23 13.43 0.15
N THR A 305 -26.53 13.54 -0.06
CA THR A 305 -27.12 14.61 -0.86
C THR A 305 -26.84 15.94 -0.17
N GLN A 306 -25.63 16.42 -0.30
CA GLN A 306 -25.31 17.82 -0.01
C GLN A 306 -25.79 18.65 -1.21
N ARG A 307 -27.02 19.19 -1.08
CA ARG A 307 -27.52 20.23 -1.97
C ARG A 307 -27.28 21.61 -1.33
#